data_99bd0aae43b4d78f79eed355e16d3190
#
_entry.id   99bd0aae43b4d78f79eed355e16d3190
#
_cell.length_a   1.000
_cell.length_b   1.000
_cell.length_c   1.000
_cell.angle_alpha   90.00
_cell.angle_beta   90.00
_cell.angle_gamma   90.00
#
_symmetry.space_group_name_H-M   'P 1'
#
loop_
_entity.id
_entity.type
_entity.pdbx_description
1 polymer ?
#
loop_
_entity_poly.entity_id
_entity_poly.type
_entity_poly.pdbx_seq_one_letter_code
_entity_poly.pdbx_strand_id
1 'polypeptide(L)'
;EKLFAKDAIGRILATNIHAGFSSPPHANSAVDGYAVNSKDLKKSGLISLTILPGRAAAGHPFSGEITEGNALPIYTGAKMPIGADTVILQEDTVSENSKVSFYGPIKPGSNTRALGEDVEENTLILPKGRRITPGDIALMASTGVSSITVYSRLKVGIFSTGDEVINSDVAPSAGQVFDANRPLLYSLLDEWGFDVIDFGILRDNRKHIETELAKASGQVDVIITSGGASAGQEDHMSAILTKNDSLAVWRIAVKPGRPLILAVYNGKPVFGLPGNPVAAGTCAMVFAKPALNVFSGSCLLYTSPSPRDLAVS
;
A
#
# COMPACT_ATOMS: atom_id res chain seq x y z
N GLU A 1 -13.18 -9.36 0.40
CA GLU A 1 -13.91 -8.35 -0.39
C GLU A 1 -13.29 -8.15 -1.77
N LYS A 2 -14.11 -8.01 -2.80
CA LYS A 2 -13.63 -7.68 -4.15
C LYS A 2 -13.88 -6.20 -4.42
N LEU A 3 -12.83 -5.47 -4.83
CA LEU A 3 -12.88 -4.03 -5.10
C LEU A 3 -12.26 -3.71 -6.47
N PHE A 4 -12.61 -2.54 -7.03
CA PHE A 4 -11.78 -1.97 -8.09
C PHE A 4 -10.44 -1.52 -7.53
N ALA A 5 -9.36 -1.74 -8.28
CA ALA A 5 -8.00 -1.41 -7.84
C ALA A 5 -7.87 0.08 -7.43
N LYS A 6 -8.52 0.99 -8.17
CA LYS A 6 -8.52 2.44 -7.88
C LYS A 6 -9.10 2.82 -6.51
N ASP A 7 -10.02 2.00 -5.97
CA ASP A 7 -10.73 2.26 -4.71
C ASP A 7 -10.09 1.54 -3.51
N ALA A 8 -8.94 0.89 -3.73
CA ALA A 8 -8.33 -0.01 -2.76
C ALA A 8 -7.17 0.59 -1.96
N ILE A 9 -6.94 1.92 -2.05
CA ILE A 9 -5.87 2.58 -1.30
C ILE A 9 -5.94 2.25 0.20
N GLY A 10 -4.80 1.88 0.81
CA GLY A 10 -4.71 1.55 2.23
C GLY A 10 -5.30 0.18 2.62
N ARG A 11 -6.00 -0.52 1.70
CA ARG A 11 -6.52 -1.88 1.93
C ARG A 11 -5.37 -2.90 1.88
N ILE A 12 -5.61 -4.10 2.38
CA ILE A 12 -4.62 -5.17 2.45
C ILE A 12 -5.00 -6.28 1.48
N LEU A 13 -4.08 -6.65 0.59
CA LEU A 13 -4.31 -7.71 -0.40
C LEU A 13 -4.56 -9.07 0.26
N ALA A 14 -5.66 -9.72 -0.10
CA ALA A 14 -5.99 -11.07 0.35
C ALA A 14 -5.42 -12.16 -0.58
N THR A 15 -4.97 -11.81 -1.77
CA THR A 15 -4.37 -12.71 -2.76
C THR A 15 -3.14 -12.07 -3.40
N ASN A 16 -2.26 -12.88 -3.95
CA ASN A 16 -1.20 -12.40 -4.84
C ASN A 16 -1.80 -11.78 -6.11
N ILE A 17 -1.17 -10.73 -6.61
CA ILE A 17 -1.54 -10.07 -7.87
C ILE A 17 -0.43 -10.32 -8.89
N HIS A 18 -0.82 -10.81 -10.05
CA HIS A 18 0.05 -11.01 -11.18
C HIS A 18 -0.32 -10.02 -12.29
N ALA A 19 0.65 -9.62 -13.09
CA ALA A 19 0.43 -8.75 -14.25
C ALA A 19 -0.52 -9.42 -15.24
N GLY A 20 -1.58 -8.73 -15.61
CA GLY A 20 -2.53 -9.21 -16.62
C GLY A 20 -2.00 -9.07 -18.05
N PHE A 21 -1.10 -8.11 -18.27
CA PHE A 21 -0.41 -7.83 -19.53
C PHE A 21 1.00 -7.36 -19.25
N SER A 22 1.88 -7.53 -20.22
CA SER A 22 3.22 -6.95 -20.19
C SER A 22 3.19 -5.43 -20.21
N SER A 23 4.17 -4.79 -19.58
CA SER A 23 4.40 -3.34 -19.62
C SER A 23 5.82 -3.06 -20.11
N PRO A 24 6.02 -2.37 -21.24
CA PRO A 24 5.00 -2.01 -22.24
C PRO A 24 4.40 -3.24 -22.95
N PRO A 25 3.17 -3.13 -23.51
CA PRO A 25 2.46 -4.27 -24.11
C PRO A 25 2.95 -4.64 -25.52
N HIS A 26 3.91 -3.92 -26.06
CA HIS A 26 4.61 -4.16 -27.33
C HIS A 26 5.91 -3.35 -27.35
N ALA A 27 6.86 -3.75 -28.18
CA ALA A 27 8.05 -2.94 -28.41
C ALA A 27 7.65 -1.57 -28.96
N ASN A 28 8.25 -0.50 -28.43
CA ASN A 28 7.91 0.87 -28.78
C ASN A 28 9.15 1.77 -28.88
N SER A 29 9.00 2.96 -29.45
CA SER A 29 10.04 3.97 -29.46
C SER A 29 10.13 4.67 -28.09
N ALA A 30 11.36 4.83 -27.60
CA ALA A 30 11.66 5.63 -26.41
C ALA A 30 11.77 7.13 -26.71
N VAL A 31 11.91 7.53 -27.97
CA VAL A 31 12.20 8.89 -28.42
C VAL A 31 11.45 9.21 -29.71
N ASP A 32 11.44 10.49 -30.09
CA ASP A 32 11.03 10.94 -31.43
C ASP A 32 12.20 10.78 -32.41
N GLY A 33 11.91 10.28 -33.61
CA GLY A 33 12.96 10.05 -34.61
C GLY A 33 12.52 9.22 -35.81
N TYR A 34 13.39 8.35 -36.25
CA TYR A 34 13.17 7.51 -37.43
C TYR A 34 13.40 6.03 -37.12
N ALA A 35 12.36 5.23 -37.28
CA ALA A 35 12.43 3.76 -37.19
C ALA A 35 13.13 3.19 -38.44
N VAL A 36 14.14 2.33 -38.23
CA VAL A 36 14.99 1.77 -39.25
C VAL A 36 15.29 0.30 -38.97
N ASN A 37 15.76 -0.42 -40.00
CA ASN A 37 16.29 -1.77 -39.87
C ASN A 37 17.77 -1.71 -39.48
N SER A 38 18.18 -2.42 -38.43
CA SER A 38 19.58 -2.43 -37.96
C SER A 38 20.60 -2.97 -38.97
N LYS A 39 20.16 -3.66 -40.00
CA LYS A 39 21.04 -4.11 -41.11
C LYS A 39 21.68 -2.93 -41.85
N ASP A 40 20.98 -1.79 -41.91
CA ASP A 40 21.46 -0.56 -42.54
C ASP A 40 22.53 0.16 -41.70
N LEU A 41 22.66 -0.19 -40.40
CA LEU A 41 23.41 0.59 -39.41
C LEU A 41 24.86 0.15 -39.19
N LYS A 42 25.29 -0.92 -39.89
CA LYS A 42 26.64 -1.51 -39.68
C LYS A 42 27.78 -0.70 -40.31
N LYS A 43 27.46 0.24 -41.21
CA LYS A 43 28.47 1.05 -41.94
C LYS A 43 28.93 2.22 -41.03
N SER A 44 30.24 2.50 -41.08
CA SER A 44 30.80 3.72 -40.54
C SER A 44 30.61 4.87 -41.53
N GLY A 45 30.39 6.08 -41.04
CA GLY A 45 30.23 7.28 -41.85
C GLY A 45 28.76 7.67 -42.09
N LEU A 46 28.52 8.46 -43.09
CA LEU A 46 27.20 8.98 -43.44
C LEU A 46 26.31 7.87 -44.03
N ILE A 47 25.17 7.64 -43.42
CA ILE A 47 24.13 6.73 -43.88
C ILE A 47 22.94 7.57 -44.35
N SER A 48 22.36 7.27 -45.49
CA SER A 48 21.19 7.97 -46.04
C SER A 48 20.13 6.96 -46.42
N LEU A 49 18.92 7.08 -45.86
CA LEU A 49 17.78 6.18 -46.07
C LEU A 49 16.59 6.95 -46.65
N THR A 50 15.75 6.25 -47.43
CA THR A 50 14.53 6.83 -48.02
C THR A 50 13.43 6.91 -46.95
N ILE A 51 12.83 8.08 -46.76
CA ILE A 51 11.70 8.26 -45.86
C ILE A 51 10.43 7.69 -46.50
N LEU A 52 9.84 6.67 -45.88
CA LEU A 52 8.55 6.13 -46.30
C LEU A 52 7.42 7.14 -46.00
N PRO A 53 6.36 7.15 -46.84
CA PRO A 53 5.18 7.95 -46.58
C PRO A 53 4.44 7.42 -45.33
N GLY A 54 3.95 8.36 -44.48
CA GLY A 54 3.27 8.04 -43.23
C GLY A 54 4.16 8.22 -42.04
N ARG A 55 3.69 7.73 -40.88
CA ARG A 55 4.37 7.81 -39.60
C ARG A 55 3.81 6.79 -38.63
N ALA A 56 4.54 6.45 -37.57
CA ALA A 56 4.05 5.74 -36.40
C ALA A 56 3.93 6.71 -35.20
N ALA A 57 2.79 6.72 -34.52
CA ALA A 57 2.55 7.50 -33.31
C ALA A 57 1.84 6.65 -32.23
N ALA A 58 1.90 7.08 -30.97
CA ALA A 58 1.17 6.42 -29.89
C ALA A 58 -0.33 6.34 -30.21
N GLY A 59 -0.91 5.14 -30.10
CA GLY A 59 -2.29 4.87 -30.53
C GLY A 59 -2.54 4.78 -32.03
N HIS A 60 -1.54 5.10 -32.87
CA HIS A 60 -1.63 5.08 -34.34
C HIS A 60 -0.44 4.30 -34.93
N PRO A 61 -0.47 2.96 -34.88
CA PRO A 61 0.61 2.13 -35.40
C PRO A 61 0.68 2.21 -36.93
N PHE A 62 1.89 2.14 -37.46
CA PHE A 62 2.09 2.00 -38.90
C PHE A 62 1.76 0.56 -39.34
N SER A 63 0.96 0.41 -40.40
CA SER A 63 0.51 -0.89 -40.89
C SER A 63 1.40 -1.54 -41.94
N GLY A 64 2.42 -0.80 -42.43
CA GLY A 64 3.37 -1.29 -43.41
C GLY A 64 4.57 -1.97 -42.78
N GLU A 65 5.49 -2.43 -43.63
CA GLU A 65 6.78 -3.02 -43.27
C GLU A 65 7.93 -2.10 -43.67
N ILE A 66 8.95 -2.00 -42.80
CA ILE A 66 10.18 -1.26 -43.10
C ILE A 66 11.23 -2.25 -43.60
N THR A 67 11.58 -2.12 -44.85
CA THR A 67 12.64 -2.90 -45.51
C THR A 67 13.97 -2.14 -45.46
N GLU A 68 15.08 -2.84 -45.74
CA GLU A 68 16.41 -2.24 -45.81
C GLU A 68 16.42 -1.03 -46.77
N GLY A 69 17.17 0.02 -46.46
CA GLY A 69 17.26 1.26 -47.21
C GLY A 69 16.13 2.26 -46.94
N ASN A 70 15.19 1.94 -46.07
CA ASN A 70 14.06 2.79 -45.71
C ASN A 70 14.03 3.19 -44.25
N ALA A 71 13.42 4.36 -43.98
CA ALA A 71 13.17 4.88 -42.64
C ALA A 71 11.73 5.38 -42.54
N LEU A 72 11.12 5.29 -41.35
CA LEU A 72 9.79 5.81 -41.08
C LEU A 72 9.82 6.81 -39.90
N PRO A 73 9.24 7.99 -40.04
CA PRO A 73 9.05 8.88 -38.86
C PRO A 73 8.27 8.16 -37.74
N ILE A 74 8.83 8.18 -36.56
CA ILE A 74 8.24 7.54 -35.37
C ILE A 74 8.32 8.48 -34.18
N TYR A 75 7.27 8.46 -33.34
CA TYR A 75 7.19 9.28 -32.14
C TYR A 75 7.25 8.44 -30.89
N THR A 76 7.66 9.05 -29.78
CA THR A 76 7.75 8.44 -28.45
C THR A 76 6.47 7.67 -28.10
N GLY A 77 6.64 6.44 -27.60
CA GLY A 77 5.53 5.55 -27.24
C GLY A 77 4.84 4.84 -28.41
N ALA A 78 5.21 5.15 -29.66
CA ALA A 78 4.67 4.47 -30.82
C ALA A 78 5.15 3.02 -30.90
N LYS A 79 4.25 2.10 -31.24
CA LYS A 79 4.61 0.70 -31.51
C LYS A 79 5.64 0.63 -32.65
N MET A 80 6.70 -0.15 -32.43
CA MET A 80 7.71 -0.41 -33.47
C MET A 80 7.07 -1.05 -34.69
N PRO A 81 7.29 -0.47 -35.91
CA PRO A 81 6.82 -1.06 -37.15
C PRO A 81 7.48 -2.41 -37.42
N ILE A 82 6.80 -3.25 -38.18
CA ILE A 82 7.37 -4.52 -38.70
C ILE A 82 8.62 -4.21 -39.54
N GLY A 83 9.70 -4.96 -39.33
CA GLY A 83 10.96 -4.81 -40.06
C GLY A 83 11.92 -3.75 -39.46
N ALA A 84 11.46 -2.91 -38.51
CA ALA A 84 12.33 -1.99 -37.76
C ALA A 84 12.62 -2.54 -36.36
N ASP A 85 13.83 -2.33 -35.89
CA ASP A 85 14.31 -2.74 -34.57
C ASP A 85 15.13 -1.66 -33.86
N THR A 86 15.35 -0.50 -34.49
CA THR A 86 16.17 0.61 -34.00
C THR A 86 15.51 1.94 -34.33
N VAL A 87 15.68 2.93 -33.45
CA VAL A 87 15.23 4.30 -33.70
C VAL A 87 16.44 5.24 -33.68
N ILE A 88 16.57 6.06 -34.74
CA ILE A 88 17.54 7.14 -34.81
C ILE A 88 16.89 8.38 -34.23
N LEU A 89 17.54 9.01 -33.25
CA LEU A 89 17.05 10.22 -32.61
C LEU A 89 16.89 11.36 -33.62
N GLN A 90 15.78 12.06 -33.60
CA GLN A 90 15.49 13.13 -34.55
C GLN A 90 16.60 14.19 -34.60
N GLU A 91 17.15 14.55 -33.47
CA GLU A 91 18.21 15.54 -33.28
C GLU A 91 19.53 15.14 -33.94
N ASP A 92 19.76 13.85 -34.14
CA ASP A 92 20.96 13.30 -34.75
C ASP A 92 20.82 13.12 -36.28
N THR A 93 19.71 13.60 -36.85
CA THR A 93 19.39 13.41 -38.26
C THR A 93 19.28 14.71 -39.06
N VAL A 94 19.59 14.65 -40.35
CA VAL A 94 19.25 15.67 -41.31
C VAL A 94 18.28 15.09 -42.32
N SER A 95 17.12 15.74 -42.51
CA SER A 95 16.06 15.28 -43.42
C SER A 95 15.90 16.24 -44.60
N GLU A 96 16.20 15.78 -45.83
CA GLU A 96 16.08 16.56 -47.04
C GLU A 96 15.65 15.65 -48.20
N ASN A 97 14.84 16.18 -49.13
CA ASN A 97 14.47 15.50 -50.39
C ASN A 97 13.95 14.06 -50.20
N SER A 98 13.07 13.85 -49.22
CA SER A 98 12.52 12.52 -48.87
C SER A 98 13.59 11.51 -48.41
N LYS A 99 14.73 11.97 -47.94
CA LYS A 99 15.79 11.15 -47.32
C LYS A 99 16.11 11.67 -45.92
N VAL A 100 16.47 10.74 -45.03
CA VAL A 100 17.05 11.02 -43.74
C VAL A 100 18.50 10.54 -43.71
N SER A 101 19.40 11.39 -43.21
CA SER A 101 20.82 11.10 -43.15
C SER A 101 21.32 11.25 -41.72
N PHE A 102 22.19 10.35 -41.28
CA PHE A 102 22.80 10.32 -39.95
C PHE A 102 24.17 9.62 -39.98
N TYR A 103 24.96 9.74 -38.93
CA TYR A 103 26.28 9.10 -38.87
C TYR A 103 26.19 7.77 -38.11
N GLY A 104 26.75 6.71 -38.72
CA GLY A 104 26.94 5.40 -38.08
C GLY A 104 28.39 5.18 -37.61
N PRO A 105 28.67 4.04 -36.94
CA PRO A 105 27.74 2.95 -36.68
C PRO A 105 26.81 3.23 -35.52
N ILE A 106 25.59 2.69 -35.56
CA ILE A 106 24.61 2.76 -34.46
C ILE A 106 24.34 1.34 -33.93
N LYS A 107 24.23 1.23 -32.63
CA LYS A 107 23.94 -0.06 -31.98
C LYS A 107 22.51 -0.51 -32.30
N PRO A 108 22.30 -1.74 -32.79
CA PRO A 108 20.96 -2.33 -32.92
C PRO A 108 20.17 -2.26 -31.63
N GLY A 109 18.89 -1.95 -31.71
CA GLY A 109 18.01 -1.80 -30.57
C GLY A 109 18.09 -0.44 -29.85
N SER A 110 18.93 0.51 -30.32
CA SER A 110 19.02 1.84 -29.71
C SER A 110 17.68 2.55 -29.75
N ASN A 111 17.36 3.27 -28.65
CA ASN A 111 16.18 4.12 -28.48
C ASN A 111 14.85 3.39 -28.64
N THR A 112 14.85 2.07 -28.43
CA THR A 112 13.62 1.25 -28.36
C THR A 112 13.45 0.68 -26.97
N ARG A 113 12.21 0.41 -26.59
CA ARG A 113 11.85 -0.35 -25.40
C ARG A 113 11.26 -1.69 -25.83
N ALA A 114 11.69 -2.76 -25.20
CA ALA A 114 11.20 -4.10 -25.48
C ALA A 114 9.79 -4.33 -24.91
N LEU A 115 9.06 -5.29 -25.50
CA LEU A 115 7.85 -5.83 -24.87
C LEU A 115 8.19 -6.33 -23.46
N GLY A 116 7.43 -5.90 -22.47
CA GLY A 116 7.60 -6.36 -21.09
C GLY A 116 8.86 -5.89 -20.37
N GLU A 117 9.52 -4.85 -20.89
CA GLU A 117 10.79 -4.35 -20.33
C GLU A 117 10.66 -3.97 -18.85
N ASP A 118 9.53 -3.41 -18.44
CA ASP A 118 9.27 -3.07 -17.03
C ASP A 118 8.68 -4.27 -16.26
N VAL A 119 7.69 -4.94 -16.87
CA VAL A 119 6.97 -6.07 -16.27
C VAL A 119 6.50 -7.03 -17.36
N GLU A 120 6.84 -8.30 -17.24
CA GLU A 120 6.31 -9.35 -18.11
C GLU A 120 4.92 -9.83 -17.64
N GLU A 121 4.06 -10.24 -18.57
CA GLU A 121 2.76 -10.85 -18.29
C GLU A 121 2.91 -12.05 -17.33
N ASN A 122 1.95 -12.23 -16.42
CA ASN A 122 1.92 -13.24 -15.37
C ASN A 122 3.01 -13.11 -14.28
N THR A 123 3.87 -12.09 -14.31
CA THR A 123 4.82 -11.81 -13.22
C THR A 123 4.07 -11.45 -11.94
N LEU A 124 4.51 -11.95 -10.80
CA LEU A 124 4.01 -11.52 -9.48
C LEU A 124 4.42 -10.06 -9.25
N ILE A 125 3.44 -9.14 -9.26
CA ILE A 125 3.69 -7.71 -9.07
C ILE A 125 3.44 -7.25 -7.63
N LEU A 126 2.44 -7.81 -6.95
CA LEU A 126 2.13 -7.49 -5.56
C LEU A 126 1.79 -8.75 -4.76
N PRO A 127 2.49 -9.03 -3.65
CA PRO A 127 2.20 -10.20 -2.83
C PRO A 127 0.98 -9.98 -1.92
N LYS A 128 0.32 -11.08 -1.56
CA LYS A 128 -0.69 -11.14 -0.50
C LYS A 128 -0.15 -10.51 0.79
N GLY A 129 -1.01 -9.83 1.53
CA GLY A 129 -0.66 -9.16 2.79
C GLY A 129 -0.05 -7.77 2.61
N ARG A 130 0.19 -7.32 1.39
CA ARG A 130 0.68 -5.97 1.11
C ARG A 130 -0.42 -4.94 1.35
N ARG A 131 -0.10 -3.85 2.04
CA ARG A 131 -0.95 -2.66 2.13
C ARG A 131 -0.78 -1.83 0.85
N ILE A 132 -1.89 -1.58 0.16
CA ILE A 132 -1.90 -0.92 -1.15
C ILE A 132 -1.54 0.56 -1.03
N THR A 133 -0.57 0.98 -1.82
CA THR A 133 -0.10 2.36 -1.96
C THR A 133 -0.52 2.97 -3.31
N PRO A 134 -0.40 4.30 -3.50
CA PRO A 134 -0.65 4.92 -4.81
C PRO A 134 0.21 4.33 -5.94
N GLY A 135 1.49 4.00 -5.66
CA GLY A 135 2.37 3.34 -6.63
C GLY A 135 1.88 1.96 -7.04
N ASP A 136 1.30 1.20 -6.10
CA ASP A 136 0.73 -0.11 -6.40
C ASP A 136 -0.50 0.00 -7.31
N ILE A 137 -1.32 1.04 -7.12
CA ILE A 137 -2.47 1.32 -8.01
C ILE A 137 -2.00 1.62 -9.43
N ALA A 138 -0.95 2.44 -9.58
CA ALA A 138 -0.37 2.76 -10.88
C ALA A 138 0.21 1.50 -11.56
N LEU A 139 0.94 0.66 -10.80
CA LEU A 139 1.49 -0.61 -11.29
C LEU A 139 0.38 -1.57 -11.76
N MET A 140 -0.68 -1.73 -10.98
CA MET A 140 -1.83 -2.54 -11.36
C MET A 140 -2.50 -2.01 -12.63
N ALA A 141 -2.68 -0.70 -12.73
CA ALA A 141 -3.28 -0.07 -13.91
C ALA A 141 -2.42 -0.26 -15.16
N SER A 142 -1.09 -0.09 -15.09
CA SER A 142 -0.16 -0.27 -16.22
C SER A 142 -0.08 -1.70 -16.71
N THR A 143 -0.42 -2.67 -15.86
CA THR A 143 -0.42 -4.11 -16.17
C THR A 143 -1.83 -4.68 -16.39
N GLY A 144 -2.86 -3.83 -16.51
CA GLY A 144 -4.23 -4.22 -16.85
C GLY A 144 -5.03 -4.87 -15.71
N VAL A 145 -4.60 -4.73 -14.45
CA VAL A 145 -5.32 -5.26 -13.29
C VAL A 145 -6.35 -4.23 -12.81
N SER A 146 -7.62 -4.46 -13.09
CA SER A 146 -8.72 -3.54 -12.77
C SER A 146 -9.43 -3.86 -11.45
N SER A 147 -9.42 -5.11 -10.99
CA SER A 147 -10.10 -5.56 -9.77
C SER A 147 -9.24 -6.52 -8.97
N ILE A 148 -9.35 -6.45 -7.65
CA ILE A 148 -8.52 -7.20 -6.71
C ILE A 148 -9.36 -7.71 -5.54
N THR A 149 -8.83 -8.71 -4.83
CA THR A 149 -9.41 -9.20 -3.59
C THR A 149 -8.59 -8.67 -2.40
N VAL A 150 -9.26 -8.02 -1.46
CA VAL A 150 -8.67 -7.48 -0.24
C VAL A 150 -9.32 -8.07 1.00
N TYR A 151 -8.63 -8.03 2.13
CA TYR A 151 -9.24 -8.35 3.42
C TYR A 151 -10.29 -7.30 3.78
N SER A 152 -11.36 -7.70 4.46
CA SER A 152 -12.30 -6.77 5.09
C SER A 152 -11.59 -5.93 6.15
N ARG A 153 -12.06 -4.71 6.38
CA ARG A 153 -11.50 -3.90 7.46
C ARG A 153 -11.77 -4.57 8.81
N LEU A 154 -10.76 -4.54 9.67
CA LEU A 154 -10.86 -5.04 11.02
C LEU A 154 -11.77 -4.11 11.83
N LYS A 155 -12.78 -4.66 12.51
CA LYS A 155 -13.66 -3.91 13.40
C LYS A 155 -13.03 -3.83 14.78
N VAL A 156 -12.80 -2.61 15.28
CA VAL A 156 -12.17 -2.36 16.57
C VAL A 156 -13.16 -1.63 17.47
N GLY A 157 -13.53 -2.25 18.58
CA GLY A 157 -14.36 -1.63 19.62
C GLY A 157 -13.52 -0.84 20.61
N ILE A 158 -13.94 0.36 20.97
CA ILE A 158 -13.25 1.18 21.97
C ILE A 158 -14.15 1.52 23.16
N PHE A 159 -13.56 1.53 24.35
CA PHE A 159 -14.16 1.97 25.60
C PHE A 159 -13.23 2.88 26.38
N SER A 160 -13.79 3.84 27.12
CA SER A 160 -13.12 4.41 28.30
C SER A 160 -13.75 3.86 29.57
N THR A 161 -12.96 3.70 30.65
CA THR A 161 -13.43 3.23 31.95
C THR A 161 -13.05 4.20 33.04
N GLY A 162 -13.93 4.37 34.03
CA GLY A 162 -13.73 5.22 35.20
C GLY A 162 -14.98 6.01 35.56
N ASP A 163 -15.29 6.08 36.85
CA ASP A 163 -16.43 6.88 37.33
C ASP A 163 -16.15 8.37 37.28
N GLU A 164 -14.85 8.76 37.27
CA GLU A 164 -14.40 10.12 37.10
C GLU A 164 -14.49 10.65 35.67
N VAL A 165 -14.58 9.74 34.66
CA VAL A 165 -14.49 10.11 33.25
C VAL A 165 -15.83 10.59 32.74
N ILE A 166 -15.86 11.73 32.04
CA ILE A 166 -17.05 12.30 31.40
C ILE A 166 -16.78 12.73 29.98
N ASN A 167 -17.83 12.83 29.14
CA ASN A 167 -17.73 13.39 27.82
C ASN A 167 -17.47 14.92 27.85
N SER A 168 -16.84 15.44 26.81
CA SER A 168 -16.46 16.86 26.71
C SER A 168 -17.65 17.84 26.58
N ASP A 169 -18.84 17.34 26.26
CA ASP A 169 -20.09 18.12 26.15
C ASP A 169 -20.82 18.29 27.51
N VAL A 170 -20.30 17.69 28.57
CA VAL A 170 -20.89 17.77 29.92
C VAL A 170 -20.03 18.62 30.80
N ALA A 171 -20.62 19.55 31.59
CA ALA A 171 -19.88 20.34 32.57
C ALA A 171 -19.34 19.43 33.71
N PRO A 172 -18.06 19.52 34.07
CA PRO A 172 -17.46 18.64 35.05
C PRO A 172 -17.90 19.01 36.48
N SER A 173 -18.23 18.01 37.27
CA SER A 173 -18.38 18.12 38.73
C SER A 173 -17.01 17.92 39.42
N ALA A 174 -16.96 18.17 40.70
CA ALA A 174 -15.71 17.98 41.48
C ALA A 174 -15.20 16.53 41.38
N GLY A 175 -13.93 16.37 41.02
CA GLY A 175 -13.28 15.07 40.83
C GLY A 175 -13.47 14.43 39.46
N GLN A 176 -14.23 15.02 38.56
CA GLN A 176 -14.40 14.52 37.18
C GLN A 176 -13.37 15.09 36.24
N VAL A 177 -13.02 14.30 35.22
CA VAL A 177 -12.08 14.64 34.15
C VAL A 177 -12.69 14.34 32.78
N PHE A 178 -12.35 15.10 31.78
CA PHE A 178 -12.80 14.83 30.41
C PHE A 178 -12.11 13.62 29.82
N ASP A 179 -12.88 12.83 29.05
CA ASP A 179 -12.37 11.71 28.29
C ASP A 179 -11.56 12.20 27.09
N ALA A 180 -10.26 12.20 27.20
CA ALA A 180 -9.34 12.50 26.11
C ALA A 180 -8.87 11.23 25.36
N ASN A 181 -8.97 10.06 26.01
CA ASN A 181 -8.42 8.82 25.48
C ASN A 181 -9.27 8.25 24.34
N ARG A 182 -10.58 8.19 24.50
CA ARG A 182 -11.47 7.61 23.49
C ARG A 182 -11.45 8.39 22.18
N PRO A 183 -11.57 9.75 22.16
CA PRO A 183 -11.38 10.52 20.93
C PRO A 183 -10.00 10.34 20.30
N LEU A 184 -8.92 10.26 21.10
CA LEU A 184 -7.57 9.99 20.60
C LEU A 184 -7.49 8.62 19.93
N LEU A 185 -7.96 7.57 20.61
CA LEU A 185 -7.94 6.21 20.08
C LEU A 185 -8.81 6.07 18.84
N TYR A 186 -10.01 6.69 18.84
CA TYR A 186 -10.89 6.73 17.67
C TYR A 186 -10.14 7.30 16.46
N SER A 187 -9.55 8.49 16.61
CA SER A 187 -8.86 9.18 15.53
C SER A 187 -7.64 8.39 15.01
N LEU A 188 -6.86 7.78 15.89
CA LEU A 188 -5.71 6.95 15.50
C LEU A 188 -6.14 5.70 14.75
N LEU A 189 -7.17 5.02 15.20
CA LEU A 189 -7.66 3.78 14.57
C LEU A 189 -8.30 4.05 13.20
N ASP A 190 -9.06 5.12 13.08
CA ASP A 190 -9.64 5.57 11.82
C ASP A 190 -8.55 5.96 10.80
N GLU A 191 -7.54 6.75 11.22
CA GLU A 191 -6.38 7.10 10.40
C GLU A 191 -5.61 5.84 9.92
N TRP A 192 -5.53 4.80 10.76
CA TRP A 192 -4.89 3.54 10.40
C TRP A 192 -5.75 2.65 9.49
N GLY A 193 -7.00 3.05 9.23
CA GLY A 193 -7.91 2.40 8.30
C GLY A 193 -8.71 1.24 8.88
N PHE A 194 -8.97 1.23 10.19
CA PHE A 194 -9.87 0.26 10.85
C PHE A 194 -11.31 0.79 10.92
N ASP A 195 -12.26 -0.13 11.01
CA ASP A 195 -13.66 0.23 11.29
C ASP A 195 -13.85 0.33 12.80
N VAL A 196 -14.00 1.55 13.31
CA VAL A 196 -14.07 1.83 14.75
C VAL A 196 -15.51 1.85 15.23
N ILE A 197 -15.81 1.09 16.30
CA ILE A 197 -17.09 1.13 17.00
C ILE A 197 -16.85 1.70 18.39
N ASP A 198 -17.41 2.87 18.65
CA ASP A 198 -17.33 3.56 19.92
C ASP A 198 -18.45 3.09 20.85
N PHE A 199 -18.11 2.39 21.93
CA PHE A 199 -19.05 1.89 22.94
C PHE A 199 -19.20 2.84 24.15
N GLY A 200 -18.49 3.97 24.17
CA GLY A 200 -18.63 4.99 25.20
C GLY A 200 -17.82 4.74 26.47
N ILE A 201 -18.29 5.33 27.57
CA ILE A 201 -17.66 5.29 28.87
C ILE A 201 -18.35 4.24 29.73
N LEU A 202 -17.57 3.29 30.26
CA LEU A 202 -18.02 2.28 31.19
C LEU A 202 -17.79 2.78 32.64
N ARG A 203 -18.83 2.74 33.48
CA ARG A 203 -18.73 2.98 34.89
C ARG A 203 -18.09 1.79 35.63
N ASP A 204 -17.43 2.04 36.73
CA ASP A 204 -16.72 1.03 37.54
C ASP A 204 -17.68 0.08 38.25
N ASN A 205 -18.55 -0.57 37.50
CA ASN A 205 -19.47 -1.60 37.94
C ASN A 205 -19.19 -2.92 37.18
N ARG A 206 -18.75 -3.91 37.92
CA ARG A 206 -18.35 -5.21 37.35
C ARG A 206 -19.39 -5.84 36.44
N LYS A 207 -20.65 -5.88 36.86
CA LYS A 207 -21.73 -6.51 36.07
C LYS A 207 -22.01 -5.73 34.80
N HIS A 208 -21.93 -4.39 34.85
CA HIS A 208 -22.09 -3.53 33.69
C HIS A 208 -20.95 -3.74 32.70
N ILE A 209 -19.69 -3.76 33.17
CA ILE A 209 -18.51 -4.03 32.35
C ILE A 209 -18.60 -5.41 31.67
N GLU A 210 -18.94 -6.47 32.39
CA GLU A 210 -19.12 -7.83 31.84
C GLU A 210 -20.19 -7.84 30.74
N THR A 211 -21.31 -7.16 30.94
CA THR A 211 -22.40 -7.07 29.95
C THR A 211 -21.98 -6.36 28.69
N GLU A 212 -21.34 -5.18 28.79
CA GLU A 212 -20.93 -4.42 27.64
C GLU A 212 -19.75 -5.06 26.89
N LEU A 213 -18.79 -5.70 27.59
CA LEU A 213 -17.75 -6.50 26.95
C LEU A 213 -18.33 -7.70 26.19
N ALA A 214 -19.33 -8.40 26.76
CA ALA A 214 -19.98 -9.50 26.07
C ALA A 214 -20.69 -9.03 24.78
N LYS A 215 -21.39 -7.91 24.87
CA LYS A 215 -22.05 -7.28 23.71
C LYS A 215 -21.04 -6.86 22.64
N ALA A 216 -19.95 -6.19 23.04
CA ALA A 216 -18.90 -5.74 22.13
C ALA A 216 -18.22 -6.92 21.45
N SER A 217 -17.90 -8.02 22.19
CA SER A 217 -17.24 -9.20 21.62
C SER A 217 -18.04 -9.86 20.48
N GLY A 218 -19.36 -9.67 20.45
CA GLY A 218 -20.22 -10.14 19.35
C GLY A 218 -20.23 -9.23 18.12
N GLN A 219 -19.70 -8.03 18.20
CA GLN A 219 -19.80 -7.02 17.15
C GLN A 219 -18.46 -6.64 16.50
N VAL A 220 -17.35 -6.89 17.20
CA VAL A 220 -16.01 -6.48 16.76
C VAL A 220 -15.03 -7.65 16.72
N ASP A 221 -13.89 -7.42 16.10
CA ASP A 221 -12.80 -8.38 16.01
C ASP A 221 -11.78 -8.19 17.13
N VAL A 222 -11.60 -6.95 17.60
CA VAL A 222 -10.66 -6.56 18.66
C VAL A 222 -11.33 -5.52 19.56
N ILE A 223 -11.02 -5.56 20.87
CA ILE A 223 -11.48 -4.59 21.86
C ILE A 223 -10.27 -3.82 22.38
N ILE A 224 -10.39 -2.49 22.47
CA ILE A 224 -9.41 -1.62 23.13
C ILE A 224 -10.12 -0.86 24.24
N THR A 225 -9.58 -0.92 25.46
CA THR A 225 -10.06 -0.14 26.59
C THR A 225 -9.01 0.86 27.03
N SER A 226 -9.43 1.99 27.54
CA SER A 226 -8.57 2.99 28.17
C SER A 226 -9.02 3.23 29.60
N GLY A 227 -8.08 3.21 30.57
CA GLY A 227 -8.37 3.12 31.97
C GLY A 227 -8.58 1.66 32.44
N GLY A 228 -8.80 1.43 33.73
CA GLY A 228 -9.02 0.10 34.28
C GLY A 228 -7.84 -0.87 34.13
N ALA A 229 -6.64 -0.38 33.84
CA ALA A 229 -5.41 -1.19 33.73
C ALA A 229 -4.55 -1.11 35.00
N SER A 230 -5.06 -0.54 36.09
CA SER A 230 -4.34 -0.37 37.36
C SER A 230 -4.39 -1.66 38.21
N ALA A 231 -3.38 -1.89 39.02
CA ALA A 231 -3.36 -2.98 40.00
C ALA A 231 -4.16 -2.67 41.29
N GLY A 232 -5.07 -1.70 41.25
CA GLY A 232 -5.90 -1.29 42.40
C GLY A 232 -7.00 -2.32 42.71
N GLN A 233 -7.48 -2.35 43.94
CA GLN A 233 -8.57 -3.25 44.38
C GLN A 233 -9.92 -2.97 43.67
N GLU A 234 -10.06 -1.79 43.06
CA GLU A 234 -11.27 -1.34 42.33
C GLU A 234 -11.18 -1.55 40.79
N ASP A 235 -10.13 -2.20 40.31
CA ASP A 235 -9.96 -2.44 38.86
C ASP A 235 -10.78 -3.66 38.41
N HIS A 236 -12.07 -3.44 38.17
CA HIS A 236 -12.99 -4.46 37.72
C HIS A 236 -12.65 -5.03 36.31
N MET A 237 -12.09 -4.20 35.44
CA MET A 237 -11.69 -4.62 34.07
C MET A 237 -10.58 -5.67 34.16
N SER A 238 -9.51 -5.38 34.87
CA SER A 238 -8.42 -6.33 35.12
C SER A 238 -8.91 -7.63 35.76
N ALA A 239 -9.80 -7.53 36.76
CA ALA A 239 -10.35 -8.70 37.44
C ALA A 239 -11.20 -9.60 36.54
N ILE A 240 -11.98 -9.02 35.60
CA ILE A 240 -12.78 -9.75 34.64
C ILE A 240 -11.87 -10.48 33.61
N LEU A 241 -10.87 -9.78 33.09
CA LEU A 241 -9.98 -10.32 32.09
C LEU A 241 -9.02 -11.38 32.64
N THR A 242 -8.65 -11.28 33.93
CA THR A 242 -7.77 -12.27 34.61
C THR A 242 -8.49 -13.57 34.92
N LYS A 243 -9.81 -13.52 35.21
CA LYS A 243 -10.60 -14.68 35.69
C LYS A 243 -10.65 -15.87 34.71
N ASN A 244 -10.41 -15.67 33.44
CA ASN A 244 -10.57 -16.68 32.38
C ASN A 244 -9.24 -17.29 31.90
N ASP A 245 -8.14 -17.21 32.67
CA ASP A 245 -6.78 -17.63 32.31
C ASP A 245 -6.28 -17.06 30.95
N SER A 246 -6.87 -15.96 30.51
CA SER A 246 -6.67 -15.36 29.19
C SER A 246 -5.75 -14.15 29.21
N LEU A 247 -5.12 -13.85 30.37
CA LEU A 247 -4.22 -12.70 30.53
C LEU A 247 -2.81 -13.05 30.03
N ALA A 248 -2.34 -12.36 29.01
CA ALA A 248 -1.01 -12.59 28.44
C ALA A 248 0.08 -11.71 29.09
N VAL A 249 -0.21 -10.44 29.36
CA VAL A 249 0.75 -9.46 29.92
C VAL A 249 0.03 -8.43 30.79
N TRP A 250 0.61 -8.10 31.96
CA TRP A 250 0.05 -7.12 32.89
C TRP A 250 0.89 -5.83 33.01
N ARG A 251 2.21 -5.94 32.93
CA ARG A 251 3.13 -4.81 33.10
C ARG A 251 4.25 -4.86 32.12
N ILE A 252 4.55 -3.72 31.51
CA ILE A 252 5.65 -3.55 30.58
C ILE A 252 6.70 -2.58 31.14
N ALA A 253 7.96 -2.72 30.68
CA ALA A 253 9.07 -1.87 31.09
C ALA A 253 9.12 -0.57 30.24
N VAL A 254 7.97 0.10 30.05
CA VAL A 254 7.85 1.35 29.28
C VAL A 254 7.41 2.47 30.21
N LYS A 255 7.96 3.66 30.03
CA LYS A 255 7.59 4.87 30.74
C LYS A 255 7.44 6.04 29.78
N PRO A 256 6.24 6.68 29.70
CA PRO A 256 5.01 6.40 30.43
C PRO A 256 4.27 5.16 29.89
N GLY A 257 3.46 4.49 30.75
CA GLY A 257 2.57 3.41 30.29
C GLY A 257 2.88 2.01 30.84
N ARG A 258 3.37 1.89 32.08
CA ARG A 258 3.66 0.60 32.72
C ARG A 258 2.51 -0.41 32.78
N PRO A 259 1.25 -0.03 33.11
CA PRO A 259 0.14 -0.96 33.06
C PRO A 259 -0.36 -1.10 31.59
N LEU A 260 -0.24 -2.29 31.05
CA LEU A 260 -0.82 -2.70 29.75
C LEU A 260 -1.42 -4.10 29.95
N ILE A 261 -2.67 -4.25 29.61
CA ILE A 261 -3.35 -5.55 29.61
C ILE A 261 -3.41 -6.06 28.17
N LEU A 262 -2.93 -7.28 27.99
CA LEU A 262 -3.14 -8.07 26.78
C LEU A 262 -3.89 -9.33 27.19
N ALA A 263 -5.14 -9.47 26.75
CA ALA A 263 -6.01 -10.55 27.14
C ALA A 263 -6.85 -11.05 25.95
N VAL A 264 -7.57 -12.14 26.17
CA VAL A 264 -8.58 -12.64 25.24
C VAL A 264 -9.92 -12.72 25.98
N TYR A 265 -10.98 -12.15 25.43
CA TYR A 265 -12.33 -12.22 25.98
C TYR A 265 -13.30 -12.74 24.92
N ASN A 266 -13.97 -13.85 25.20
CA ASN A 266 -14.85 -14.54 24.23
C ASN A 266 -14.20 -14.77 22.86
N GLY A 267 -12.90 -15.15 22.86
CA GLY A 267 -12.14 -15.38 21.62
C GLY A 267 -11.67 -14.10 20.92
N LYS A 268 -11.91 -12.90 21.48
CA LYS A 268 -11.49 -11.61 20.92
C LYS A 268 -10.30 -11.06 21.68
N PRO A 269 -9.23 -10.60 20.99
CA PRO A 269 -8.13 -9.90 21.63
C PRO A 269 -8.61 -8.62 22.31
N VAL A 270 -8.10 -8.36 23.51
CA VAL A 270 -8.39 -7.15 24.30
C VAL A 270 -7.08 -6.47 24.69
N PHE A 271 -7.00 -5.18 24.38
CA PHE A 271 -5.91 -4.30 24.79
C PHE A 271 -6.44 -3.32 25.85
N GLY A 272 -6.02 -3.49 27.10
CA GLY A 272 -6.29 -2.55 28.18
C GLY A 272 -5.15 -1.53 28.28
N LEU A 273 -5.40 -0.31 27.82
CA LEU A 273 -4.41 0.77 27.76
C LEU A 273 -4.45 1.61 29.04
N PRO A 274 -3.34 2.31 29.38
CA PRO A 274 -3.28 3.20 30.54
C PRO A 274 -4.31 4.34 30.47
N GLY A 275 -4.75 4.83 31.64
CA GLY A 275 -5.65 5.99 31.72
C GLY A 275 -5.01 7.33 31.33
N ASN A 276 -3.67 7.47 31.44
CA ASN A 276 -2.99 8.69 30.97
C ASN A 276 -2.99 8.77 29.44
N PRO A 277 -3.44 9.89 28.80
CA PRO A 277 -3.58 10.01 27.34
C PRO A 277 -2.28 9.79 26.57
N VAL A 278 -1.16 10.34 27.05
CA VAL A 278 0.15 10.15 26.40
C VAL A 278 0.57 8.68 26.43
N ALA A 279 0.34 8.02 27.57
CA ALA A 279 0.63 6.60 27.72
C ALA A 279 -0.30 5.73 26.85
N ALA A 280 -1.59 6.05 26.80
CA ALA A 280 -2.58 5.35 25.97
C ALA A 280 -2.20 5.43 24.49
N GLY A 281 -1.92 6.62 23.97
CA GLY A 281 -1.48 6.82 22.57
C GLY A 281 -0.16 6.11 22.28
N THR A 282 0.83 6.19 23.18
CA THR A 282 2.11 5.48 22.99
C THR A 282 1.92 3.96 22.96
N CYS A 283 1.15 3.41 23.90
CA CYS A 283 0.86 1.97 23.95
C CYS A 283 0.04 1.53 22.73
N ALA A 284 -0.91 2.34 22.25
CA ALA A 284 -1.65 2.06 21.03
C ALA A 284 -0.72 1.96 19.82
N MET A 285 0.23 2.90 19.65
CA MET A 285 1.17 2.90 18.52
C MET A 285 2.17 1.74 18.60
N VAL A 286 2.70 1.44 19.77
CA VAL A 286 3.80 0.48 19.94
C VAL A 286 3.28 -0.96 20.01
N PHE A 287 2.12 -1.21 20.61
CA PHE A 287 1.62 -2.57 20.86
C PHE A 287 0.35 -2.88 20.07
N ALA A 288 -0.67 -2.00 20.09
CA ALA A 288 -1.92 -2.29 19.39
C ALA A 288 -1.77 -2.22 17.89
N LYS A 289 -1.19 -1.17 17.32
CA LYS A 289 -1.05 -0.99 15.87
C LYS A 289 -0.34 -2.16 15.17
N PRO A 290 0.83 -2.66 15.63
CA PRO A 290 1.46 -3.83 15.02
C PRO A 290 0.59 -5.09 15.07
N ALA A 291 -0.05 -5.35 16.20
CA ALA A 291 -0.94 -6.49 16.36
C ALA A 291 -2.17 -6.38 15.45
N LEU A 292 -2.82 -5.22 15.39
CA LEU A 292 -3.95 -4.95 14.52
C LEU A 292 -3.58 -5.12 13.04
N ASN A 293 -2.38 -4.72 12.64
CA ASN A 293 -1.89 -4.96 11.29
C ASN A 293 -1.81 -6.45 10.97
N VAL A 294 -1.29 -7.26 11.89
CA VAL A 294 -1.24 -8.74 11.73
C VAL A 294 -2.66 -9.31 11.66
N PHE A 295 -3.56 -8.91 12.54
CA PHE A 295 -4.96 -9.38 12.55
C PHE A 295 -5.71 -8.99 11.26
N SER A 296 -5.34 -7.86 10.64
CA SER A 296 -5.88 -7.42 9.35
C SER A 296 -5.33 -8.22 8.15
N GLY A 297 -4.40 -9.16 8.37
CA GLY A 297 -3.74 -9.92 7.31
C GLY A 297 -2.57 -9.18 6.65
N SER A 298 -2.10 -8.07 7.24
CA SER A 298 -0.91 -7.38 6.74
C SER A 298 0.32 -8.24 7.03
N CYS A 299 1.11 -8.52 6.01
CA CYS A 299 2.44 -9.06 6.20
C CYS A 299 3.32 -7.91 6.71
N LEU A 300 3.83 -8.03 7.93
CA LEU A 300 4.87 -7.15 8.43
C LEU A 300 6.17 -7.51 7.69
N LEU A 301 6.30 -7.05 6.46
CA LEU A 301 7.60 -7.01 5.84
C LEU A 301 8.42 -5.99 6.64
N TYR A 302 9.42 -6.46 7.34
CA TYR A 302 10.51 -5.65 7.85
C TYR A 302 11.28 -5.10 6.63
N THR A 303 10.77 -4.04 6.05
CA THR A 303 11.33 -3.40 4.85
C THR A 303 12.13 -2.15 5.19
N SER A 304 12.61 -2.02 6.41
CA SER A 304 13.77 -1.16 6.65
C SER A 304 14.99 -2.00 6.36
N PRO A 305 15.71 -1.77 5.26
CA PRO A 305 16.99 -2.43 5.07
C PRO A 305 17.83 -2.11 6.30
N SER A 306 18.33 -3.13 6.95
CA SER A 306 19.32 -2.97 8.01
C SER A 306 20.52 -2.21 7.42
N PRO A 307 21.20 -1.35 8.18
CA PRO A 307 22.48 -0.78 7.72
C PRO A 307 23.48 -1.83 7.22
N ARG A 308 23.31 -3.10 7.61
CA ARG A 308 24.12 -4.24 7.11
C ARG A 308 23.70 -4.68 5.70
N ASP A 309 22.43 -4.49 5.32
CA ASP A 309 21.94 -4.87 3.98
C ASP A 309 22.37 -3.85 2.92
N LEU A 310 22.67 -2.60 3.33
CA LEU A 310 23.20 -1.54 2.49
C LEU A 310 24.72 -1.63 2.28
N ALA A 311 25.41 -2.46 3.05
CA ALA A 311 26.89 -2.63 2.97
C ALA A 311 27.34 -3.72 2.01
N VAL A 312 26.45 -4.37 1.26
CA VAL A 312 26.73 -5.52 0.37
C VAL A 312 26.37 -5.22 -1.09
N SER A 313 26.23 -3.95 -1.47
CA SER A 313 26.03 -3.55 -2.88
C SER A 313 27.23 -2.78 -3.41
#